data_cf4a6fd78651331e1c4e254f4520ca4a
#
_entry.id   cf4a6fd78651331e1c4e254f4520ca4a
#
_cell.length_a   1.000
_cell.length_b   1.000
_cell.length_c   1.000
_cell.angle_alpha   90.00
_cell.angle_beta   90.00
_cell.angle_gamma   90.00
#
_symmetry.space_group_name_H-M   'P 1'
#
loop_
_entity.id
_entity.type
_entity.pdbx_description
1 polymer ?
#
loop_
_entity_poly.entity_id
_entity_poly.type
_entity_poly.pdbx_seq_one_letter_code
_entity_poly.pdbx_strand_id
1 'polypeptide(L)'
;NEVLVSANRENNVRNSRIGIEKINMKMIRQIPLGLGEADLLKSSLMLPGIQTVGEASAGFNVRGGSTDQNLVLLNYAPIINSSHFFGFFSAFNSDLITDVTLFKSGMPARYGGRLSSVMEIIPLEGNSEKLKVSGGISPVTGRLMAEGPLVKDKVSFVIGARTTYSDWLLGMLDDARLKNSTAGFQDLQGAINADINDRNSVSLSGYYSNDRFDYFMESGFKYGNLAATMKWKHSFSRRLSAQFFAIISNYKYQLTSKSDSTEYNNLWYELNQKIARADFTFNTSDVNKLEFGLDATLYTLYPGRQKPFGDYSTITASELQMERALEPSTYISDELEITPRLSV
;
A
#
# COMPACT_ATOMS: atom_id res chain seq x y z
N ASN A 1 -13.06 20.21 -20.06
CA ASN A 1 -12.25 19.02 -20.45
C ASN A 1 -10.90 19.41 -21.05
N GLU A 2 -10.77 20.47 -21.82
CA GLU A 2 -9.51 20.95 -22.42
C GLU A 2 -8.50 21.48 -21.37
N VAL A 3 -8.98 22.14 -20.32
CA VAL A 3 -8.13 22.72 -19.25
C VAL A 3 -7.39 21.63 -18.45
N LEU A 4 -8.03 20.50 -18.22
CA LEU A 4 -7.40 19.35 -17.50
C LEU A 4 -6.29 18.68 -18.33
N VAL A 5 -6.45 18.59 -19.63
CA VAL A 5 -5.47 18.02 -20.55
C VAL A 5 -4.25 18.94 -20.69
N SER A 6 -4.46 20.27 -20.75
CA SER A 6 -3.36 21.23 -20.84
C SER A 6 -2.54 21.30 -19.54
N ALA A 7 -3.18 21.28 -18.37
CA ALA A 7 -2.49 21.28 -17.08
C ALA A 7 -1.63 20.01 -16.87
N ASN A 8 -2.14 18.85 -17.26
CA ASN A 8 -1.36 17.61 -17.23
C ASN A 8 -0.18 17.62 -18.22
N ARG A 9 -0.36 18.22 -19.39
CA ARG A 9 0.70 18.33 -20.39
C ARG A 9 1.79 19.32 -19.95
N GLU A 10 1.41 20.45 -19.36
CA GLU A 10 2.38 21.42 -18.80
C GLU A 10 3.14 20.85 -17.60
N ASN A 11 2.49 20.11 -16.71
CA ASN A 11 3.16 19.43 -15.59
C ASN A 11 4.13 18.34 -16.08
N ASN A 12 3.81 17.61 -17.12
CA ASN A 12 4.71 16.60 -17.70
C ASN A 12 5.90 17.22 -18.45
N VAL A 13 5.76 18.42 -19.00
CA VAL A 13 6.86 19.12 -19.69
C VAL A 13 7.77 19.88 -18.71
N ARG A 14 7.22 20.34 -17.57
CA ARG A 14 7.98 21.08 -16.55
C ARG A 14 8.65 20.19 -15.50
N ASN A 15 8.20 18.94 -15.33
CA ASN A 15 8.86 18.02 -14.41
C ASN A 15 10.19 17.53 -15.00
N SER A 16 11.30 17.84 -14.34
CA SER A 16 12.64 17.33 -14.64
C SER A 16 12.76 15.80 -14.49
N ARG A 17 11.77 15.16 -13.87
CA ARG A 17 11.78 13.73 -13.56
C ARG A 17 11.02 12.93 -14.61
N ILE A 18 11.75 12.13 -15.38
CA ILE A 18 11.20 11.23 -16.40
C ILE A 18 10.69 9.94 -15.74
N GLY A 19 9.50 9.47 -16.17
CA GLY A 19 8.95 8.17 -15.74
C GLY A 19 8.09 8.22 -14.50
N ILE A 20 7.57 9.39 -14.14
CA ILE A 20 6.55 9.56 -13.10
C ILE A 20 5.17 9.48 -13.76
N GLU A 21 4.33 8.59 -13.23
CA GLU A 21 2.92 8.48 -13.64
C GLU A 21 2.02 8.81 -12.46
N LYS A 22 1.19 9.83 -12.62
CA LYS A 22 0.11 10.11 -11.67
C LYS A 22 -1.16 9.42 -12.13
N ILE A 23 -1.65 8.51 -11.32
CA ILE A 23 -2.83 7.71 -11.61
C ILE A 23 -4.05 8.45 -11.07
N ASN A 24 -4.94 8.87 -11.98
CA ASN A 24 -6.13 9.62 -11.60
C ASN A 24 -7.21 8.67 -11.06
N MET A 25 -7.51 8.77 -9.78
CA MET A 25 -8.50 7.92 -9.10
C MET A 25 -9.92 8.07 -9.68
N LYS A 26 -10.28 9.24 -10.25
CA LYS A 26 -11.57 9.41 -10.93
C LYS A 26 -11.66 8.55 -12.20
N MET A 27 -10.57 8.43 -12.94
CA MET A 27 -10.51 7.55 -14.12
C MET A 27 -10.58 6.09 -13.71
N ILE A 28 -9.85 5.67 -12.68
CA ILE A 28 -9.86 4.28 -12.19
C ILE A 28 -11.28 3.85 -11.82
N ARG A 29 -12.04 4.71 -11.14
CA ARG A 29 -13.43 4.42 -10.75
C ARG A 29 -14.39 4.27 -11.94
N GLN A 30 -14.01 4.74 -13.13
CA GLN A 30 -14.82 4.63 -14.35
C GLN A 30 -14.45 3.42 -15.21
N ILE A 31 -13.31 2.77 -14.95
CA ILE A 31 -12.90 1.58 -15.67
C ILE A 31 -13.73 0.39 -15.17
N PRO A 32 -14.50 -0.28 -16.02
CA PRO A 32 -15.23 -1.48 -15.64
C PRO A 32 -14.23 -2.63 -15.44
N LEU A 33 -13.80 -2.80 -14.21
CA LEU A 33 -12.94 -3.92 -13.83
C LEU A 33 -13.81 -5.09 -13.35
N GLY A 34 -13.30 -6.30 -13.52
CA GLY A 34 -14.02 -7.52 -13.18
C GLY A 34 -14.50 -7.52 -11.72
N LEU A 35 -15.63 -8.16 -11.46
CA LEU A 35 -16.24 -8.32 -10.15
C LEU A 35 -16.78 -7.01 -9.51
N GLY A 36 -16.90 -5.92 -10.29
CA GLY A 36 -17.62 -4.71 -9.87
C GLY A 36 -16.85 -3.78 -8.92
N GLU A 37 -15.52 -3.95 -8.79
CA GLU A 37 -14.67 -3.04 -8.01
C GLU A 37 -13.64 -2.33 -8.88
N ALA A 38 -13.42 -1.06 -8.57
CA ALA A 38 -12.31 -0.30 -9.13
C ALA A 38 -11.00 -0.75 -8.48
N ASP A 39 -10.11 -1.31 -9.28
CA ASP A 39 -8.84 -1.89 -8.81
C ASP A 39 -7.65 -1.03 -9.24
N LEU A 40 -6.93 -0.51 -8.24
CA LEU A 40 -5.76 0.34 -8.45
C LEU A 40 -4.62 -0.40 -9.15
N LEU A 41 -4.30 -1.61 -8.70
CA LEU A 41 -3.17 -2.36 -9.25
C LEU A 41 -3.46 -2.79 -10.68
N LYS A 42 -4.65 -3.33 -10.95
CA LYS A 42 -5.06 -3.70 -12.31
C LYS A 42 -5.10 -2.50 -13.25
N SER A 43 -5.54 -1.35 -12.77
CA SER A 43 -5.50 -0.12 -13.57
C SER A 43 -4.06 0.31 -13.86
N SER A 44 -3.14 0.08 -12.94
CA SER A 44 -1.70 0.35 -13.16
C SER A 44 -1.10 -0.53 -14.26
N LEU A 45 -1.60 -1.76 -14.45
CA LEU A 45 -1.15 -2.65 -15.53
C LEU A 45 -1.47 -2.13 -16.93
N MET A 46 -2.38 -1.17 -17.05
CA MET A 46 -2.67 -0.50 -18.35
C MET A 46 -1.61 0.54 -18.74
N LEU A 47 -0.70 0.88 -17.82
CA LEU A 47 0.37 1.86 -18.08
C LEU A 47 1.54 1.20 -18.82
N PRO A 48 2.19 1.92 -19.75
CA PRO A 48 3.34 1.39 -20.48
C PRO A 48 4.47 0.97 -19.56
N GLY A 49 5.05 -0.20 -19.81
CA GLY A 49 6.20 -0.73 -19.08
C GLY A 49 5.85 -1.40 -17.74
N ILE A 50 4.58 -1.69 -17.50
CA ILE A 50 4.13 -2.49 -16.35
C ILE A 50 3.54 -3.79 -16.91
N GLN A 51 3.89 -4.91 -16.29
CA GLN A 51 3.43 -6.24 -16.67
C GLN A 51 2.95 -7.00 -15.42
N THR A 52 1.93 -7.82 -15.61
CA THR A 52 1.51 -8.79 -14.60
C THR A 52 2.50 -9.96 -14.55
N VAL A 53 2.65 -10.58 -13.39
CA VAL A 53 3.44 -11.81 -13.21
C VAL A 53 2.65 -13.05 -13.66
N GLY A 54 1.36 -12.89 -13.94
CA GLY A 54 0.42 -13.93 -14.36
C GLY A 54 -0.99 -13.62 -13.86
N GLU A 55 -1.96 -14.36 -14.36
CA GLU A 55 -3.32 -14.34 -13.82
C GLU A 55 -3.29 -14.91 -12.40
N ALA A 56 -4.05 -14.33 -11.48
CA ALA A 56 -4.05 -14.69 -10.06
C ALA A 56 -2.67 -14.56 -9.38
N SER A 57 -1.86 -13.58 -9.77
CA SER A 57 -0.59 -13.27 -9.14
C SER A 57 -0.65 -11.94 -8.39
N ALA A 58 -0.08 -11.93 -7.19
CA ALA A 58 -0.10 -10.78 -6.26
C ALA A 58 0.87 -9.65 -6.63
N GLY A 59 1.55 -9.71 -7.77
CA GLY A 59 2.62 -8.79 -8.10
C GLY A 59 2.53 -8.17 -9.48
N PHE A 60 3.34 -7.16 -9.69
CA PHE A 60 3.56 -6.52 -10.98
C PHE A 60 5.06 -6.30 -11.19
N ASN A 61 5.47 -6.32 -12.45
CA ASN A 61 6.83 -6.06 -12.89
C ASN A 61 6.87 -4.72 -13.60
N VAL A 62 7.87 -3.90 -13.29
CA VAL A 62 8.07 -2.61 -13.95
C VAL A 62 9.38 -2.64 -14.71
N ARG A 63 9.31 -2.38 -16.04
CA ARG A 63 10.47 -2.32 -16.93
C ARG A 63 11.41 -3.53 -16.83
N GLY A 64 10.84 -4.73 -16.66
CA GLY A 64 11.60 -5.98 -16.57
C GLY A 64 12.19 -6.27 -15.18
N GLY A 65 11.98 -5.42 -14.18
CA GLY A 65 12.33 -5.72 -12.80
C GLY A 65 11.39 -6.75 -12.18
N SER A 66 11.86 -7.50 -11.18
CA SER A 66 11.04 -8.48 -10.49
C SER A 66 10.09 -7.84 -9.46
N THR A 67 9.08 -8.58 -9.02
CA THR A 67 8.03 -8.10 -8.12
C THR A 67 8.56 -7.56 -6.79
N ASP A 68 9.56 -8.21 -6.22
CA ASP A 68 10.22 -7.84 -4.96
C ASP A 68 11.05 -6.55 -5.06
N GLN A 69 11.35 -6.10 -6.28
CA GLN A 69 12.07 -4.86 -6.56
C GLN A 69 11.16 -3.62 -6.59
N ASN A 70 9.86 -3.79 -6.39
CA ASN A 70 8.93 -2.68 -6.28
C ASN A 70 8.67 -2.33 -4.81
N LEU A 71 8.58 -1.04 -4.50
CA LEU A 71 8.18 -0.53 -3.21
C LEU A 71 6.75 0.01 -3.31
N VAL A 72 5.84 -0.57 -2.56
CA VAL A 72 4.47 -0.09 -2.46
C VAL A 72 4.25 0.54 -1.10
N LEU A 73 3.89 1.80 -1.07
CA LEU A 73 3.72 2.61 0.13
C LEU A 73 2.27 3.07 0.26
N LEU A 74 1.62 2.77 1.36
CA LEU A 74 0.34 3.36 1.75
C LEU A 74 0.59 4.37 2.87
N ASN A 75 0.41 5.64 2.57
CA ASN A 75 0.75 6.75 3.48
C ASN A 75 2.14 6.58 4.11
N TYR A 76 3.16 6.38 3.27
CA TYR A 76 4.58 6.14 3.60
C TYR A 76 4.89 4.79 4.27
N ALA A 77 3.90 4.01 4.71
CA ALA A 77 4.13 2.69 5.27
C ALA A 77 4.30 1.63 4.16
N PRO A 78 5.37 0.83 4.18
CA PRO A 78 5.54 -0.28 3.23
C PRO A 78 4.43 -1.32 3.39
N ILE A 79 3.81 -1.72 2.27
CA ILE A 79 2.84 -2.81 2.19
C ILE A 79 3.49 -3.96 1.43
N ILE A 80 3.72 -5.08 2.11
CA ILE A 80 4.47 -6.21 1.55
C ILE A 80 3.64 -6.98 0.53
N ASN A 81 2.39 -7.32 0.89
CA ASN A 81 1.46 -7.91 -0.06
C ASN A 81 0.38 -6.89 -0.41
N SER A 82 0.42 -6.41 -1.64
CA SER A 82 -0.45 -5.34 -2.12
C SER A 82 -1.77 -5.83 -2.74
N SER A 83 -2.09 -7.13 -2.58
CA SER A 83 -3.30 -7.71 -3.17
C SER A 83 -3.99 -8.73 -2.26
N HIS A 84 -5.28 -8.91 -2.50
CA HIS A 84 -6.12 -9.96 -1.94
C HIS A 84 -6.34 -11.08 -2.93
N PHE A 85 -6.63 -12.30 -2.43
CA PHE A 85 -6.91 -13.47 -3.25
C PHE A 85 -5.86 -13.70 -4.34
N PHE A 86 -4.60 -13.74 -3.94
CA PHE A 86 -3.50 -14.01 -4.89
C PHE A 86 -3.48 -13.09 -6.13
N GLY A 87 -3.98 -11.85 -6.01
CA GLY A 87 -3.96 -10.86 -7.09
C GLY A 87 -5.31 -10.56 -7.74
N PHE A 88 -6.38 -11.21 -7.33
CA PHE A 88 -7.71 -10.92 -7.88
C PHE A 88 -8.24 -9.53 -7.50
N PHE A 89 -7.87 -9.02 -6.33
CA PHE A 89 -8.23 -7.68 -5.86
C PHE A 89 -7.02 -6.94 -5.34
N SER A 90 -6.99 -5.63 -5.54
CA SER A 90 -6.03 -4.75 -4.85
C SER A 90 -6.30 -4.73 -3.35
N ALA A 91 -5.23 -4.72 -2.54
CA ALA A 91 -5.32 -4.51 -1.10
C ALA A 91 -5.80 -3.08 -0.73
N PHE A 92 -5.90 -2.20 -1.70
CA PHE A 92 -6.22 -0.79 -1.50
C PHE A 92 -7.66 -0.51 -1.90
N ASN A 93 -8.46 -0.06 -0.92
CA ASN A 93 -9.82 0.39 -1.19
C ASN A 93 -9.79 1.73 -1.94
N SER A 94 -10.20 1.72 -3.21
CA SER A 94 -10.19 2.89 -4.10
C SER A 94 -11.02 4.06 -3.58
N ASP A 95 -12.02 3.82 -2.73
CA ASP A 95 -12.84 4.88 -2.15
C ASP A 95 -12.09 5.70 -1.10
N LEU A 96 -11.02 5.14 -0.52
CA LEU A 96 -10.19 5.76 0.53
C LEU A 96 -8.89 6.37 0.02
N ILE A 97 -8.70 6.46 -1.31
CA ILE A 97 -7.47 6.96 -1.92
C ILE A 97 -7.73 8.27 -2.66
N THR A 98 -6.85 9.23 -2.45
CA THR A 98 -6.84 10.52 -3.14
C THR A 98 -5.95 10.47 -4.37
N ASP A 99 -4.69 10.12 -4.18
CA ASP A 99 -3.66 10.17 -5.21
C ASP A 99 -2.80 8.91 -5.21
N VAL A 100 -2.35 8.53 -6.39
CA VAL A 100 -1.36 7.49 -6.58
C VAL A 100 -0.30 7.98 -7.55
N THR A 101 0.95 7.89 -7.12
CA THR A 101 2.10 8.21 -7.95
C THR A 101 2.97 6.98 -8.12
N LEU A 102 3.24 6.62 -9.36
CA LEU A 102 4.15 5.55 -9.71
C LEU A 102 5.42 6.11 -10.33
N PHE A 103 6.54 5.87 -9.67
CA PHE A 103 7.88 6.19 -10.15
C PHE A 103 8.47 4.95 -10.83
N LYS A 104 8.52 4.95 -12.16
CA LYS A 104 9.08 3.86 -12.99
C LYS A 104 10.56 4.06 -13.31
N SER A 105 11.06 5.28 -13.10
CA SER A 105 12.46 5.72 -13.18
C SER A 105 12.57 7.11 -12.58
N GLY A 106 13.78 7.64 -12.43
CA GLY A 106 13.99 8.95 -11.83
C GLY A 106 13.40 9.04 -10.40
N MET A 107 13.51 7.96 -9.63
CA MET A 107 13.00 7.90 -8.27
C MET A 107 13.63 9.02 -7.44
N PRO A 108 12.85 9.81 -6.70
CA PRO A 108 13.39 10.77 -5.74
C PRO A 108 14.38 10.11 -4.78
N ALA A 109 15.45 10.83 -4.43
CA ALA A 109 16.50 10.32 -3.53
C ALA A 109 15.98 9.86 -2.16
N ARG A 110 14.82 10.36 -1.74
CA ARG A 110 14.13 9.94 -0.51
C ARG A 110 13.63 8.50 -0.50
N TYR A 111 13.60 7.83 -1.65
CA TYR A 111 13.20 6.42 -1.77
C TYR A 111 14.43 5.56 -2.03
N GLY A 112 14.72 4.66 -1.12
CA GLY A 112 15.79 3.68 -1.23
C GLY A 112 15.28 2.25 -1.13
N GLY A 113 16.20 1.27 -1.16
CA GLY A 113 15.94 -0.13 -0.85
C GLY A 113 15.18 -0.92 -1.92
N ARG A 114 14.84 -0.32 -3.07
CA ARG A 114 14.19 -1.00 -4.22
C ARG A 114 14.75 -0.52 -5.55
N LEU A 115 14.79 -1.42 -6.54
CA LEU A 115 15.53 -1.19 -7.80
C LEU A 115 14.63 -0.88 -8.98
N SER A 116 13.34 -1.30 -8.95
CA SER A 116 12.47 -1.23 -10.13
C SER A 116 11.51 -0.06 -10.09
N SER A 117 10.70 0.05 -9.05
CA SER A 117 9.71 1.14 -8.96
C SER A 117 9.32 1.48 -7.53
N VAL A 118 8.70 2.65 -7.38
CA VAL A 118 8.01 3.06 -6.14
C VAL A 118 6.58 3.46 -6.50
N MET A 119 5.62 2.83 -5.85
CA MET A 119 4.21 3.22 -5.91
C MET A 119 3.83 3.87 -4.58
N GLU A 120 3.59 5.16 -4.61
CA GLU A 120 3.14 5.94 -3.45
C GLU A 120 1.63 6.14 -3.53
N ILE A 121 0.91 5.66 -2.51
CA ILE A 121 -0.54 5.71 -2.39
C ILE A 121 -0.89 6.63 -1.23
N ILE A 122 -1.55 7.74 -1.53
CA ILE A 122 -1.96 8.73 -0.55
C ILE A 122 -3.44 8.54 -0.24
N PRO A 123 -3.80 8.23 1.02
CA PRO A 123 -5.19 8.09 1.42
C PRO A 123 -5.90 9.44 1.50
N LEU A 124 -7.25 9.37 1.57
CA LEU A 124 -8.09 10.53 1.91
C LEU A 124 -7.74 11.05 3.31
N GLU A 125 -7.74 12.36 3.46
CA GLU A 125 -7.55 13.03 4.75
C GLU A 125 -8.85 13.22 5.54
N GLY A 126 -10.00 12.91 4.90
CA GLY A 126 -11.33 13.11 5.46
C GLY A 126 -11.87 14.52 5.24
N ASN A 127 -13.16 14.68 5.45
CA ASN A 127 -13.86 15.95 5.26
C ASN A 127 -13.90 16.75 6.55
N SER A 128 -13.37 17.98 6.56
CA SER A 128 -13.34 18.85 7.72
C SER A 128 -14.64 19.64 7.96
N GLU A 129 -15.59 19.62 7.01
CA GLU A 129 -16.82 20.42 7.07
C GLU A 129 -18.06 19.59 7.38
N LYS A 130 -18.22 18.43 6.73
CA LYS A 130 -19.45 17.65 6.71
C LYS A 130 -19.20 16.16 6.87
N LEU A 131 -20.07 15.50 7.61
CA LEU A 131 -20.11 14.04 7.65
C LEU A 131 -20.63 13.54 6.29
N LYS A 132 -19.90 12.60 5.70
CA LYS A 132 -20.29 11.86 4.51
C LYS A 132 -20.14 10.38 4.79
N VAL A 133 -21.10 9.59 4.32
CA VAL A 133 -21.08 8.14 4.36
C VAL A 133 -21.35 7.63 2.97
N SER A 134 -20.55 6.71 2.51
CA SER A 134 -20.75 6.04 1.23
C SER A 134 -20.47 4.55 1.36
N GLY A 135 -21.02 3.77 0.46
CA GLY A 135 -20.81 2.34 0.43
C GLY A 135 -21.20 1.75 -0.90
N GLY A 136 -20.86 0.50 -1.10
CA GLY A 136 -21.17 -0.24 -2.31
C GLY A 136 -21.24 -1.73 -2.03
N ILE A 137 -22.05 -2.40 -2.83
CA ILE A 137 -22.17 -3.86 -2.83
C ILE A 137 -21.92 -4.33 -4.25
N SER A 138 -21.05 -5.30 -4.40
CA SER A 138 -20.82 -6.05 -5.63
C SER A 138 -21.27 -7.50 -5.45
N PRO A 139 -21.26 -8.36 -6.48
CA PRO A 139 -21.60 -9.77 -6.31
C PRO A 139 -20.74 -10.51 -5.27
N VAL A 140 -19.53 -10.06 -5.00
CA VAL A 140 -18.58 -10.78 -4.13
C VAL A 140 -18.00 -9.94 -2.99
N THR A 141 -18.19 -8.60 -3.01
CA THR A 141 -17.65 -7.69 -1.99
C THR A 141 -18.67 -6.70 -1.49
N GLY A 142 -18.54 -6.32 -0.24
CA GLY A 142 -19.24 -5.19 0.37
C GLY A 142 -18.24 -4.20 0.95
N ARG A 143 -18.48 -2.90 0.76
CA ARG A 143 -17.64 -1.82 1.27
C ARG A 143 -18.46 -0.71 1.89
N LEU A 144 -17.89 -0.08 2.90
CA LEU A 144 -18.49 1.05 3.59
C LEU A 144 -17.39 2.03 4.00
N MET A 145 -17.63 3.33 3.84
CA MET A 145 -16.76 4.37 4.37
C MET A 145 -17.55 5.50 5.01
N ALA A 146 -16.94 6.15 5.97
CA ALA A 146 -17.41 7.37 6.59
C ALA A 146 -16.25 8.36 6.73
N GLU A 147 -16.51 9.63 6.44
CA GLU A 147 -15.58 10.73 6.65
C GLU A 147 -16.31 11.93 7.24
N GLY A 148 -15.63 12.71 8.05
CA GLY A 148 -16.24 13.90 8.63
C GLY A 148 -15.35 14.66 9.60
N PRO A 149 -15.83 15.83 10.12
CA PRO A 149 -15.13 16.55 11.15
C PRO A 149 -15.29 15.90 12.52
N LEU A 150 -14.20 15.74 13.25
CA LEU A 150 -14.19 15.58 14.70
C LEU A 150 -14.24 16.96 15.39
N VAL A 151 -13.50 17.92 14.82
CA VAL A 151 -13.58 19.34 15.15
C VAL A 151 -13.63 20.08 13.84
N LYS A 152 -14.72 20.83 13.63
CA LYS A 152 -14.96 21.56 12.37
C LYS A 152 -13.75 22.41 11.98
N ASP A 153 -13.35 22.31 10.72
CA ASP A 153 -12.24 23.04 10.08
C ASP A 153 -10.85 22.79 10.71
N LYS A 154 -10.71 21.85 11.69
CA LYS A 154 -9.44 21.59 12.36
C LYS A 154 -9.05 20.12 12.43
N VAL A 155 -10.02 19.25 12.70
CA VAL A 155 -9.74 17.82 12.85
C VAL A 155 -10.74 17.02 12.04
N SER A 156 -10.25 16.28 11.07
CA SER A 156 -11.05 15.38 10.24
C SER A 156 -10.71 13.92 10.53
N PHE A 157 -11.65 13.05 10.20
CA PHE A 157 -11.43 11.61 10.16
C PHE A 157 -11.95 11.01 8.86
N VAL A 158 -11.37 9.89 8.50
CA VAL A 158 -11.90 8.97 7.51
C VAL A 158 -11.69 7.55 8.00
N ILE A 159 -12.68 6.70 7.79
CA ILE A 159 -12.61 5.27 8.07
C ILE A 159 -13.37 4.52 7.00
N GLY A 160 -12.85 3.38 6.56
CA GLY A 160 -13.56 2.52 5.64
C GLY A 160 -13.16 1.07 5.83
N ALA A 161 -14.11 0.20 5.57
CA ALA A 161 -13.97 -1.24 5.65
C ALA A 161 -14.47 -1.88 4.36
N ARG A 162 -13.85 -3.00 4.02
CA ARG A 162 -14.27 -3.85 2.91
C ARG A 162 -14.16 -5.32 3.32
N THR A 163 -15.08 -6.13 2.84
CA THR A 163 -15.08 -7.57 3.06
C THR A 163 -15.63 -8.32 1.86
N THR A 164 -15.23 -9.57 1.70
CA THR A 164 -15.81 -10.47 0.69
C THR A 164 -16.79 -11.44 1.32
N TYR A 165 -17.69 -11.93 0.47
CA TYR A 165 -18.64 -13.01 0.72
C TYR A 165 -18.72 -13.94 -0.51
N SER A 166 -17.56 -14.44 -0.96
CA SER A 166 -17.40 -15.18 -2.23
C SER A 166 -17.66 -16.68 -2.12
N ASP A 167 -17.90 -17.23 -0.94
CA ASP A 167 -18.08 -18.69 -0.75
C ASP A 167 -19.25 -19.25 -1.55
N TRP A 168 -20.34 -18.48 -1.73
CA TRP A 168 -21.47 -18.89 -2.56
C TRP A 168 -21.08 -19.11 -4.04
N LEU A 169 -20.15 -18.29 -4.56
CA LEU A 169 -19.66 -18.40 -5.92
C LEU A 169 -18.82 -19.68 -6.10
N LEU A 170 -17.97 -20.00 -5.13
CA LEU A 170 -17.23 -21.25 -5.10
C LEU A 170 -18.17 -22.45 -5.05
N GLY A 171 -19.26 -22.36 -4.26
CA GLY A 171 -20.29 -23.38 -4.14
C GLY A 171 -21.07 -23.68 -5.44
N MET A 172 -21.01 -22.78 -6.43
CA MET A 172 -21.66 -22.97 -7.75
C MET A 172 -20.76 -23.66 -8.79
N LEU A 173 -19.48 -23.85 -8.49
CA LEU A 173 -18.55 -24.49 -9.41
C LEU A 173 -18.76 -26.02 -9.44
N ASP A 174 -18.53 -26.62 -10.61
CA ASP A 174 -18.67 -28.07 -10.79
C ASP A 174 -17.50 -28.87 -10.18
N ASP A 175 -16.32 -28.23 -9.99
CA ASP A 175 -15.17 -28.86 -9.34
C ASP A 175 -15.46 -29.09 -7.85
N ALA A 176 -15.45 -30.35 -7.42
CA ALA A 176 -15.80 -30.75 -6.06
C ALA A 176 -14.85 -30.17 -4.99
N ARG A 177 -13.59 -29.88 -5.35
CA ARG A 177 -12.61 -29.26 -4.44
C ARG A 177 -12.89 -27.78 -4.27
N LEU A 178 -13.07 -27.05 -5.36
CA LEU A 178 -13.40 -25.63 -5.33
C LEU A 178 -14.77 -25.39 -4.65
N LYS A 179 -15.75 -26.22 -4.93
CA LYS A 179 -17.09 -26.15 -4.32
C LYS A 179 -17.07 -26.25 -2.78
N ASN A 180 -16.15 -27.02 -2.22
CA ASN A 180 -15.97 -27.19 -0.78
C ASN A 180 -14.87 -26.30 -0.20
N SER A 181 -14.26 -25.43 -1.00
CA SER A 181 -13.27 -24.47 -0.57
C SER A 181 -13.93 -23.19 -0.04
N THR A 182 -13.22 -22.46 0.79
CA THR A 182 -13.65 -21.14 1.28
C THR A 182 -12.61 -20.09 0.97
N ALA A 183 -13.07 -18.89 0.64
CA ALA A 183 -12.20 -17.80 0.28
C ALA A 183 -12.77 -16.47 0.78
N GLY A 184 -11.98 -15.69 1.48
CA GLY A 184 -12.42 -14.42 2.02
C GLY A 184 -11.28 -13.48 2.35
N PHE A 185 -11.54 -12.19 2.21
CA PHE A 185 -10.69 -11.16 2.76
C PHE A 185 -11.52 -10.08 3.46
N GLN A 186 -10.85 -9.37 4.33
CA GLN A 186 -11.36 -8.14 4.94
C GLN A 186 -10.23 -7.14 5.08
N ASP A 187 -10.56 -5.88 4.87
CA ASP A 187 -9.65 -4.77 5.15
C ASP A 187 -10.37 -3.64 5.90
N LEU A 188 -9.57 -2.93 6.69
CA LEU A 188 -9.95 -1.75 7.44
C LEU A 188 -8.85 -0.70 7.27
N GLN A 189 -9.23 0.48 6.86
CA GLN A 189 -8.34 1.63 6.73
C GLN A 189 -8.96 2.85 7.39
N GLY A 190 -8.14 3.66 8.04
CA GLY A 190 -8.62 4.91 8.63
C GLY A 190 -7.51 5.91 8.84
N ALA A 191 -7.89 7.18 8.95
CA ALA A 191 -6.98 8.27 9.28
C ALA A 191 -7.69 9.35 10.11
N ILE A 192 -6.90 10.02 10.94
CA ILE A 192 -7.27 11.25 11.64
C ILE A 192 -6.22 12.29 11.28
N ASN A 193 -6.67 13.45 10.83
CA ASN A 193 -5.83 14.58 10.45
C ASN A 193 -6.21 15.79 11.29
N ALA A 194 -5.22 16.46 11.86
CA ALA A 194 -5.39 17.59 12.75
C ALA A 194 -4.48 18.75 12.32
N ASP A 195 -5.09 19.89 11.97
CA ASP A 195 -4.41 21.16 11.79
C ASP A 195 -4.36 21.87 13.15
N ILE A 196 -3.22 21.74 13.84
CA ILE A 196 -3.03 22.31 15.19
C ILE A 196 -2.92 23.82 15.11
N ASN A 197 -2.17 24.32 14.13
CA ASN A 197 -2.01 25.73 13.80
C ASN A 197 -1.37 25.88 12.40
N ASP A 198 -1.17 27.11 11.93
CA ASP A 198 -0.64 27.42 10.59
C ASP A 198 0.76 26.80 10.32
N ARG A 199 1.46 26.37 11.37
CA ARG A 199 2.81 25.79 11.25
C ARG A 199 2.88 24.30 11.57
N ASN A 200 1.82 23.74 12.15
CA ASN A 200 1.84 22.36 12.64
C ASN A 200 0.59 21.61 12.21
N SER A 201 0.78 20.49 11.54
CA SER A 201 -0.26 19.50 11.35
C SER A 201 0.22 18.11 11.74
N VAL A 202 -0.68 17.32 12.29
CA VAL A 202 -0.42 15.93 12.70
C VAL A 202 -1.44 15.03 12.04
N SER A 203 -0.97 13.90 11.50
CA SER A 203 -1.86 12.87 11.00
C SER A 203 -1.48 11.51 11.59
N LEU A 204 -2.50 10.70 11.86
CA LEU A 204 -2.38 9.30 12.25
C LEU A 204 -3.22 8.48 11.29
N SER A 205 -2.62 7.48 10.65
CA SER A 205 -3.33 6.56 9.78
C SER A 205 -3.02 5.12 10.13
N GLY A 206 -3.97 4.22 9.83
CA GLY A 206 -3.82 2.80 10.02
C GLY A 206 -4.46 2.01 8.89
N TYR A 207 -3.89 0.85 8.62
CA TYR A 207 -4.38 -0.12 7.67
C TYR A 207 -4.23 -1.53 8.25
N TYR A 208 -5.27 -2.32 8.12
CA TYR A 208 -5.29 -3.73 8.48
C TYR A 208 -5.92 -4.54 7.36
N SER A 209 -5.31 -5.65 6.99
CA SER A 209 -5.92 -6.62 6.10
C SER A 209 -5.70 -8.05 6.60
N ASN A 210 -6.64 -8.92 6.26
CA ASN A 210 -6.56 -10.34 6.52
C ASN A 210 -7.25 -11.11 5.40
N ASP A 211 -6.51 -12.02 4.81
CA ASP A 211 -6.95 -12.94 3.76
C ASP A 211 -6.99 -14.36 4.30
N ARG A 212 -7.99 -15.09 3.89
CA ARG A 212 -8.12 -16.52 4.15
C ARG A 212 -8.57 -17.23 2.88
N PHE A 213 -7.83 -18.25 2.52
CA PHE A 213 -8.21 -19.21 1.50
C PHE A 213 -7.97 -20.61 2.04
N ASP A 214 -9.01 -21.44 2.05
CA ASP A 214 -8.95 -22.84 2.44
C ASP A 214 -9.35 -23.70 1.24
N TYR A 215 -8.34 -24.30 0.61
CA TYR A 215 -8.54 -25.23 -0.50
C TYR A 215 -8.81 -26.61 0.09
N PHE A 216 -10.00 -27.11 -0.21
CA PHE A 216 -10.55 -28.30 0.43
C PHE A 216 -9.59 -29.50 0.39
N MET A 217 -9.31 -30.07 1.56
CA MET A 217 -8.42 -31.24 1.80
C MET A 217 -6.97 -31.12 1.26
N GLU A 218 -6.51 -29.95 0.84
CA GLU A 218 -5.14 -29.77 0.34
C GLU A 218 -4.34 -28.75 1.15
N SER A 219 -4.80 -27.51 1.20
CA SER A 219 -4.04 -26.43 1.82
C SER A 219 -4.92 -25.29 2.31
N GLY A 220 -4.46 -24.60 3.33
CA GLY A 220 -5.05 -23.35 3.81
C GLY A 220 -4.00 -22.25 3.81
N PHE A 221 -4.41 -21.05 3.38
CA PHE A 221 -3.58 -19.87 3.35
C PHE A 221 -4.20 -18.78 4.22
N LYS A 222 -3.39 -18.14 5.05
CA LYS A 222 -3.78 -16.93 5.77
C LYS A 222 -2.65 -15.94 5.66
N TYR A 223 -2.95 -14.71 5.26
CA TYR A 223 -1.97 -13.65 5.21
C TYR A 223 -2.62 -12.29 5.44
N GLY A 224 -1.82 -11.32 5.82
CA GLY A 224 -2.34 -9.99 6.05
C GLY A 224 -1.26 -8.98 6.37
N ASN A 225 -1.63 -7.72 6.24
CA ASN A 225 -0.81 -6.58 6.57
C ASN A 225 -1.42 -5.82 7.76
N LEU A 226 -0.56 -5.27 8.58
CA LEU A 226 -0.88 -4.24 9.56
C LEU A 226 0.11 -3.11 9.35
N ALA A 227 -0.38 -1.91 9.08
CA ALA A 227 0.46 -0.74 8.92
C ALA A 227 -0.13 0.45 9.68
N ALA A 228 0.73 1.28 10.24
CA ALA A 228 0.32 2.55 10.83
C ALA A 228 1.41 3.60 10.60
N THR A 229 0.99 4.83 10.36
CA THR A 229 1.86 5.98 10.15
C THR A 229 1.38 7.14 11.02
N MET A 230 2.26 7.64 11.86
CA MET A 230 2.13 8.95 12.49
C MET A 230 3.04 9.92 11.73
N LYS A 231 2.49 11.03 11.27
CA LYS A 231 3.20 12.09 10.55
C LYS A 231 2.98 13.41 11.27
N TRP A 232 4.05 14.11 11.58
CA TRP A 232 4.02 15.48 12.05
C TRP A 232 4.73 16.38 11.05
N LYS A 233 4.00 17.35 10.49
CA LYS A 233 4.55 18.38 9.63
C LYS A 233 4.74 19.65 10.42
N HIS A 234 5.94 20.24 10.33
CA HIS A 234 6.29 21.49 10.98
C HIS A 234 6.91 22.47 9.98
N SER A 235 6.44 23.72 9.99
CA SER A 235 7.01 24.81 9.20
C SER A 235 7.81 25.72 10.11
N PHE A 236 9.15 25.61 10.08
CA PHE A 236 10.06 26.46 10.87
C PHE A 236 10.04 27.91 10.38
N SER A 237 9.95 28.08 9.04
CA SER A 237 9.87 29.38 8.38
C SER A 237 9.13 29.23 7.05
N ARG A 238 8.99 30.35 6.30
CA ARG A 238 8.43 30.30 4.93
C ARG A 238 9.31 29.48 3.96
N ARG A 239 10.59 29.30 4.27
CA ARG A 239 11.56 28.59 3.43
C ARG A 239 11.93 27.19 3.92
N LEU A 240 11.76 26.90 5.20
CA LEU A 240 12.14 25.61 5.80
C LEU A 240 10.95 24.93 6.44
N SER A 241 10.67 23.72 5.98
CA SER A 241 9.69 22.82 6.60
C SER A 241 10.29 21.44 6.81
N ALA A 242 9.73 20.70 7.75
CA ALA A 242 10.07 19.30 7.98
C ALA A 242 8.82 18.44 8.15
N GLN A 243 8.99 17.15 7.86
CA GLN A 243 8.03 16.09 8.15
C GLN A 243 8.75 15.00 8.94
N PHE A 244 8.16 14.64 10.08
CA PHE A 244 8.66 13.58 10.95
C PHE A 244 7.67 12.42 10.91
N PHE A 245 8.19 11.20 10.80
CA PHE A 245 7.37 10.01 10.68
C PHE A 245 7.79 8.97 11.72
N ALA A 246 6.80 8.34 12.32
CA ALA A 246 6.94 7.07 13.01
C ALA A 246 6.00 6.06 12.32
N ILE A 247 6.58 4.99 11.78
CA ILE A 247 5.87 4.04 10.92
C ILE A 247 6.08 2.64 11.45
N ILE A 248 5.03 1.85 11.46
CA ILE A 248 5.09 0.41 11.64
C ILE A 248 4.47 -0.29 10.43
N SER A 249 5.09 -1.37 10.00
CA SER A 249 4.54 -2.28 9.01
C SER A 249 4.81 -3.71 9.43
N ASN A 250 3.78 -4.54 9.40
CA ASN A 250 3.85 -5.95 9.72
C ASN A 250 3.14 -6.75 8.63
N TYR A 251 3.79 -7.79 8.16
CA TYR A 251 3.20 -8.77 7.26
C TYR A 251 3.31 -10.15 7.88
N LYS A 252 2.22 -10.91 7.86
CA LYS A 252 2.15 -12.28 8.32
C LYS A 252 1.64 -13.18 7.21
N TYR A 253 2.21 -14.37 7.14
CA TYR A 253 1.78 -15.41 6.21
C TYR A 253 1.77 -16.75 6.92
N GLN A 254 0.73 -17.52 6.71
CA GLN A 254 0.60 -18.89 7.20
C GLN A 254 0.13 -19.80 6.06
N LEU A 255 0.83 -20.88 5.86
CA LEU A 255 0.43 -22.00 5.02
C LEU A 255 0.10 -23.19 5.92
N THR A 256 -1.07 -23.79 5.69
CA THR A 256 -1.49 -25.03 6.32
C THR A 256 -1.52 -26.12 5.26
N SER A 257 -0.72 -27.17 5.41
CA SER A 257 -0.73 -28.35 4.52
C SER A 257 -1.67 -29.41 5.07
N LYS A 258 -2.55 -29.95 4.22
CA LYS A 258 -3.59 -30.93 4.56
C LYS A 258 -3.68 -32.07 3.56
N SER A 259 -2.71 -32.21 2.65
CA SER A 259 -2.77 -33.20 1.56
C SER A 259 -2.58 -34.64 2.04
N ASP A 260 -1.72 -34.85 3.03
CA ASP A 260 -1.47 -36.14 3.67
C ASP A 260 -1.51 -35.97 5.20
N SER A 261 -2.32 -36.80 5.89
CA SER A 261 -2.48 -36.68 7.34
C SER A 261 -1.20 -36.86 8.13
N THR A 262 -0.22 -37.61 7.59
CA THR A 262 1.12 -37.82 8.18
C THR A 262 2.01 -36.59 8.00
N GLU A 263 1.69 -35.68 7.05
CA GLU A 263 2.44 -34.49 6.73
C GLU A 263 1.69 -33.19 7.12
N TYR A 264 0.60 -33.29 7.88
CA TYR A 264 -0.13 -32.12 8.32
C TYR A 264 0.75 -31.18 9.12
N ASN A 265 0.91 -29.97 8.61
CA ASN A 265 1.72 -28.94 9.27
C ASN A 265 1.21 -27.52 8.97
N ASN A 266 1.61 -26.61 9.84
CA ASN A 266 1.47 -25.16 9.65
C ASN A 266 2.88 -24.58 9.51
N LEU A 267 3.03 -23.71 8.51
CA LEU A 267 4.24 -22.94 8.27
C LEU A 267 3.92 -21.45 8.37
N TRP A 268 4.68 -20.71 9.18
CA TRP A 268 4.49 -19.27 9.40
C TRP A 268 5.73 -18.49 9.02
N TYR A 269 5.48 -17.31 8.46
CA TYR A 269 6.46 -16.28 8.21
C TYR A 269 5.95 -14.95 8.73
N GLU A 270 6.83 -14.11 9.24
CA GLU A 270 6.46 -12.76 9.68
C GLU A 270 7.60 -11.79 9.42
N LEU A 271 7.27 -10.62 8.85
CA LEU A 271 8.18 -9.50 8.69
C LEU A 271 7.61 -8.27 9.39
N ASN A 272 8.38 -7.74 10.33
CA ASN A 272 8.08 -6.48 11.01
C ASN A 272 9.09 -5.41 10.61
N GLN A 273 8.59 -4.21 10.33
CA GLN A 273 9.38 -3.02 10.06
C GLN A 273 8.94 -1.89 11.00
N LYS A 274 9.89 -1.26 11.66
CA LYS A 274 9.67 -0.04 12.46
C LYS A 274 10.57 1.03 11.88
N ILE A 275 9.98 2.14 11.44
CA ILE A 275 10.68 3.18 10.68
C ILE A 275 10.53 4.50 11.43
N ALA A 276 11.65 5.17 11.67
CA ALA A 276 11.71 6.56 12.09
C ALA A 276 12.34 7.37 10.97
N ARG A 277 11.67 8.42 10.52
CA ARG A 277 12.10 9.21 9.37
C ARG A 277 11.90 10.70 9.61
N ALA A 278 12.82 11.52 9.12
CA ALA A 278 12.75 12.97 9.11
C ALA A 278 13.13 13.50 7.73
N ASP A 279 12.20 14.17 7.06
CA ASP A 279 12.39 14.81 5.75
C ASP A 279 12.34 16.31 5.90
N PHE A 280 13.32 17.00 5.35
CA PHE A 280 13.44 18.46 5.35
C PHE A 280 13.33 18.98 3.92
N THR A 281 12.60 20.07 3.76
CA THR A 281 12.52 20.83 2.51
C THR A 281 12.95 22.25 2.78
N PHE A 282 13.99 22.70 2.09
CA PHE A 282 14.55 24.05 2.20
C PHE A 282 14.55 24.75 0.85
N ASN A 283 13.67 25.73 0.69
CA ASN A 283 13.66 26.60 -0.49
C ASN A 283 14.72 27.68 -0.29
N THR A 284 15.91 27.46 -0.83
CA THR A 284 17.03 28.41 -0.72
C THR A 284 16.71 29.72 -1.45
N SER A 285 15.97 29.60 -2.58
CA SER A 285 15.40 30.71 -3.35
C SER A 285 14.07 30.29 -4.00
N ASP A 286 13.48 31.15 -4.79
CA ASP A 286 12.23 30.85 -5.53
C ASP A 286 12.47 29.85 -6.68
N VAL A 287 13.73 29.64 -7.09
CA VAL A 287 14.15 28.77 -8.19
C VAL A 287 14.99 27.58 -7.74
N ASN A 288 15.28 27.46 -6.44
CA ASN A 288 16.10 26.36 -5.91
C ASN A 288 15.48 25.74 -4.67
N LYS A 289 15.32 24.42 -4.71
CA LYS A 289 14.73 23.60 -3.67
C LYS A 289 15.67 22.48 -3.27
N LEU A 290 16.10 22.48 -2.03
CA LEU A 290 16.91 21.45 -1.41
C LEU A 290 16.03 20.54 -0.56
N GLU A 291 16.07 19.23 -0.81
CA GLU A 291 15.42 18.19 0.00
C GLU A 291 16.51 17.31 0.63
N PHE A 292 16.42 17.05 1.92
CA PHE A 292 17.35 16.15 2.60
C PHE A 292 16.63 15.44 3.77
N GLY A 293 17.14 14.29 4.15
CA GLY A 293 16.49 13.55 5.23
C GLY A 293 17.33 12.42 5.78
N LEU A 294 16.79 11.88 6.87
CA LEU A 294 17.31 10.74 7.62
C LEU A 294 16.19 9.72 7.77
N ASP A 295 16.54 8.46 7.64
CA ASP A 295 15.65 7.32 7.86
C ASP A 295 16.40 6.25 8.66
N ALA A 296 15.69 5.55 9.53
CA ALA A 296 16.19 4.37 10.23
C ALA A 296 15.10 3.32 10.28
N THR A 297 15.32 2.19 9.60
CA THR A 297 14.42 1.06 9.56
C THR A 297 14.96 -0.10 10.39
N LEU A 298 14.22 -0.52 11.42
CA LEU A 298 14.48 -1.73 12.18
C LEU A 298 13.62 -2.86 11.61
N TYR A 299 14.27 -3.85 11.02
CA TYR A 299 13.64 -5.09 10.57
C TYR A 299 13.68 -6.15 11.66
N THR A 300 12.60 -6.92 11.77
CA THR A 300 12.55 -8.17 12.51
C THR A 300 11.89 -9.20 11.62
N LEU A 301 12.63 -10.22 11.24
CA LEU A 301 12.20 -11.31 10.37
C LEU A 301 12.11 -12.59 11.15
N TYR A 302 10.97 -13.27 11.06
CA TYR A 302 10.77 -14.66 11.45
C TYR A 302 10.72 -15.48 10.16
N PRO A 303 11.86 -16.08 9.73
CA PRO A 303 12.01 -16.62 8.38
C PRO A 303 11.30 -17.95 8.17
N GLY A 304 10.81 -18.58 9.24
CA GLY A 304 9.99 -19.78 9.16
C GLY A 304 9.84 -20.49 10.49
N ARG A 305 8.60 -20.86 10.80
CA ARG A 305 8.25 -21.76 11.90
C ARG A 305 7.30 -22.82 11.37
N GLN A 306 7.69 -24.08 11.48
CA GLN A 306 6.88 -25.22 11.11
C GLN A 306 6.42 -25.95 12.37
N LYS A 307 5.13 -26.27 12.44
CA LYS A 307 4.56 -27.07 13.52
C LYS A 307 3.61 -28.11 12.96
N PRO A 308 3.67 -29.37 13.44
CA PRO A 308 2.67 -30.36 13.12
C PRO A 308 1.30 -29.95 13.64
N PHE A 309 0.24 -30.43 12.99
CA PHE A 309 -1.12 -30.39 13.56
C PHE A 309 -1.86 -31.69 13.16
N GLY A 310 -2.90 -32.02 13.96
CA GLY A 310 -3.60 -33.29 13.84
C GLY A 310 -2.85 -34.45 14.49
N ASP A 311 -3.60 -35.51 14.80
CA ASP A 311 -3.12 -36.62 15.65
C ASP A 311 -2.14 -37.56 14.92
N TYR A 312 -2.12 -37.52 13.59
CA TYR A 312 -1.33 -38.44 12.75
C TYR A 312 -0.07 -37.80 12.15
N SER A 313 0.15 -36.50 12.35
CA SER A 313 1.31 -35.82 11.78
C SER A 313 2.61 -36.32 12.38
N THR A 314 3.52 -36.76 11.50
CA THR A 314 4.88 -37.16 11.85
C THR A 314 5.92 -36.04 11.72
N ILE A 315 5.46 -34.83 11.32
CA ILE A 315 6.33 -33.67 11.11
C ILE A 315 6.95 -33.25 12.45
N THR A 316 8.25 -33.06 12.45
CA THR A 316 8.97 -32.50 13.61
C THR A 316 8.84 -30.99 13.60
N ALA A 317 8.46 -30.41 14.74
CA ALA A 317 8.44 -28.95 14.89
C ALA A 317 9.84 -28.36 14.68
N SER A 318 9.92 -27.34 13.86
CA SER A 318 11.17 -26.60 13.60
C SER A 318 10.91 -25.11 13.54
N GLU A 319 11.90 -24.34 13.96
CA GLU A 319 11.85 -22.87 13.91
C GLU A 319 13.22 -22.34 13.51
N LEU A 320 13.26 -21.55 12.45
CA LEU A 320 14.45 -20.83 12.05
C LEU A 320 14.69 -19.66 12.99
N GLN A 321 15.95 -19.34 13.22
CA GLN A 321 16.33 -18.25 14.11
C GLN A 321 15.79 -16.94 13.60
N MET A 322 15.18 -16.16 14.51
CA MET A 322 14.75 -14.80 14.23
C MET A 322 15.95 -13.90 13.88
N GLU A 323 15.80 -13.13 12.83
CA GLU A 323 16.82 -12.18 12.37
C GLU A 323 16.41 -10.74 12.64
N ARG A 324 17.38 -9.89 12.91
CA ARG A 324 17.20 -8.46 13.07
C ARG A 324 18.25 -7.69 12.28
N ALA A 325 17.83 -6.61 11.65
CA ALA A 325 18.69 -5.68 10.94
C ALA A 325 18.26 -4.24 11.22
N LEU A 326 19.22 -3.36 11.40
CA LEU A 326 19.01 -1.92 11.44
C LEU A 326 19.62 -1.31 10.17
N GLU A 327 18.81 -0.62 9.39
CA GLU A 327 19.20 0.05 8.15
C GLU A 327 19.05 1.56 8.32
N PRO A 328 20.11 2.29 8.68
CA PRO A 328 20.09 3.74 8.65
C PRO A 328 20.37 4.22 7.21
N SER A 329 19.68 5.26 6.80
CA SER A 329 19.89 5.89 5.51
C SER A 329 19.81 7.42 5.61
N THR A 330 20.44 8.08 4.66
CA THR A 330 20.38 9.54 4.49
C THR A 330 20.33 9.88 3.01
N TYR A 331 19.67 10.96 2.69
CA TYR A 331 19.61 11.44 1.31
C TYR A 331 19.70 12.96 1.26
N ILE A 332 20.11 13.44 0.10
CA ILE A 332 20.08 14.84 -0.28
C ILE A 332 19.69 14.94 -1.76
N SER A 333 18.86 15.90 -2.11
CA SER A 333 18.43 16.19 -3.48
C SER A 333 18.33 17.69 -3.65
N ASP A 334 18.91 18.22 -4.72
CA ASP A 334 18.81 19.64 -5.10
C ASP A 334 18.05 19.73 -6.43
N GLU A 335 17.10 20.65 -6.51
CA GLU A 335 16.33 20.93 -7.72
C GLU A 335 16.48 22.44 -8.01
N LEU A 336 17.23 22.75 -9.08
CA LEU A 336 17.51 24.11 -9.51
C LEU A 336 16.83 24.38 -10.85
N GLU A 337 15.95 25.38 -10.89
CA GLU A 337 15.38 25.92 -12.13
C GLU A 337 16.36 26.97 -12.71
N ILE A 338 17.17 26.56 -13.70
CA ILE A 338 18.14 27.44 -14.36
C ILE A 338 17.42 28.42 -15.28
N THR A 339 16.40 27.97 -15.98
CA THR A 339 15.49 28.78 -16.79
C THR A 339 14.08 28.21 -16.67
N PRO A 340 13.02 28.96 -17.08
CA PRO A 340 11.64 28.41 -17.10
C PRO A 340 11.45 27.12 -17.94
N ARG A 341 12.49 26.71 -18.69
CA ARG A 341 12.49 25.52 -19.56
C ARG A 341 13.56 24.48 -19.21
N LEU A 342 14.42 24.79 -18.26
CA LEU A 342 15.52 23.92 -17.87
C LEU A 342 15.65 23.86 -16.34
N SER A 343 15.41 22.70 -15.79
CA SER A 343 15.67 22.36 -14.38
C SER A 343 16.65 21.20 -14.28
N VAL A 344 17.48 21.23 -13.25
CA VAL A 344 18.50 20.21 -12.97
C VAL A 344 18.34 19.72 -11.53
#